data_f82a8ca0eaee72246fa08165b003a4dd
#
_entry.id   f82a8ca0eaee72246fa08165b003a4dd
#
_cell.length_a   1.000
_cell.length_b   1.000
_cell.length_c   1.000
_cell.angle_alpha   90.00
_cell.angle_beta   90.00
_cell.angle_gamma   90.00
#
_symmetry.space_group_name_H-M   'P 1'
#
loop_
_entity.id
_entity.type
_entity.pdbx_description
1 polymer ?
#
loop_
_entity_poly.entity_id
_entity_poly.type
_entity_poly.pdbx_seq_one_letter_code
_entity_poly.pdbx_strand_id
1 'polypeptide(L)'
;PNAAVQLGEVRGVLYLAAQQRGLEVFTIRPTEVKSCLTGNGRASKEQVCQAVKRMLGRKEDIKPDHASDAAALALMVLSRKGYFNW
;
A
#
# COMPACT_ATOMS: atom_id res chain seq x y z
N PRO A 1 8.99 -0.76 26.16
CA PRO A 1 8.57 0.11 25.05
C PRO A 1 7.15 -0.22 24.62
N ASN A 2 6.43 0.76 24.16
CA ASN A 2 5.08 0.56 23.64
C ASN A 2 5.13 0.18 22.15
N ALA A 3 3.98 -0.21 21.60
CA ALA A 3 3.90 -0.66 20.21
C ALA A 3 4.37 0.39 19.20
N ALA A 4 4.15 1.68 19.48
CA ALA A 4 4.59 2.74 18.58
C ALA A 4 6.11 2.84 18.48
N VAL A 5 6.80 2.65 19.60
CA VAL A 5 8.28 2.64 19.63
C VAL A 5 8.80 1.43 18.88
N GLN A 6 8.21 0.26 19.11
CA GLN A 6 8.60 -0.97 18.40
C GLN A 6 8.42 -0.84 16.89
N LEU A 7 7.31 -0.26 16.43
CA LEU A 7 7.07 -0.05 15.01
C LEU A 7 8.10 0.91 14.41
N GLY A 8 8.49 1.96 15.15
CA GLY A 8 9.51 2.89 14.71
C GLY A 8 10.86 2.23 14.52
N GLU A 9 11.23 1.34 15.43
CA GLU A 9 12.49 0.59 15.34
C GLU A 9 12.50 -0.34 14.12
N VAL A 10 11.42 -1.08 13.89
CA VAL A 10 11.29 -1.97 12.74
C VAL A 10 11.37 -1.17 11.44
N ARG A 11 10.69 -0.04 11.38
CA ARG A 11 10.71 0.84 10.22
C ARG A 11 12.14 1.34 9.92
N GLY A 12 12.88 1.74 10.96
CA GLY A 12 14.27 2.19 10.81
C GLY A 12 15.16 1.11 10.25
N VAL A 13 15.03 -0.13 10.73
CA VAL A 13 15.81 -1.27 10.23
C VAL A 13 15.48 -1.54 8.76
N LEU A 14 14.23 -1.48 8.39
CA LEU A 14 13.80 -1.68 6.99
C LEU A 14 14.37 -0.60 6.06
N TYR A 15 14.36 0.66 6.49
CA TYR A 15 14.98 1.75 5.72
C TYR A 15 16.47 1.53 5.51
N LEU A 16 17.18 1.16 6.56
CA LEU A 16 18.62 0.90 6.48
C LEU A 16 18.91 -0.25 5.52
N ALA A 17 18.19 -1.36 5.66
CA ALA A 17 18.35 -2.52 4.80
C ALA A 17 18.09 -2.17 3.33
N ALA A 18 17.05 -1.39 3.05
CA ALA A 18 16.73 -0.95 1.70
C ALA A 18 17.85 -0.09 1.11
N GLN A 19 18.40 0.87 1.89
CA GLN A 19 19.50 1.72 1.45
C GLN A 19 20.75 0.91 1.14
N GLN A 20 21.07 -0.07 1.97
CA GLN A 20 22.26 -0.91 1.76
C GLN A 20 22.16 -1.73 0.46
N ARG A 21 20.97 -1.98 -0.01
CA ARG A 21 20.73 -2.75 -1.25
C ARG A 21 20.39 -1.87 -2.45
N GLY A 22 20.46 -0.56 -2.29
CA GLY A 22 20.17 0.36 -3.38
C GLY A 22 18.71 0.39 -3.80
N LEU A 23 17.79 0.04 -2.89
CA LEU A 23 16.36 0.02 -3.17
C LEU A 23 15.74 1.39 -2.87
N GLU A 24 14.81 1.81 -3.73
CA GLU A 24 14.00 2.99 -3.46
C GLU A 24 12.97 2.70 -2.39
N VAL A 25 12.72 3.67 -1.52
CA VAL A 25 11.69 3.59 -0.47
C VAL A 25 10.66 4.67 -0.72
N PHE A 26 9.39 4.28 -0.77
CA PHE A 26 8.27 5.19 -0.95
C PHE A 26 7.48 5.31 0.34
N THR A 27 7.17 6.53 0.72
CA THR A 27 6.26 6.79 1.83
C THR A 27 4.91 7.19 1.25
N ILE A 28 3.87 6.47 1.60
CA ILE A 28 2.53 6.67 1.05
C ILE A 28 1.55 6.87 2.20
N ARG A 29 0.76 7.95 2.13
CA ARG A 29 -0.26 8.24 3.13
C ARG A 29 -1.52 7.44 2.84
N PRO A 30 -2.29 7.03 3.87
CA PRO A 30 -3.55 6.32 3.65
C PRO A 30 -4.54 7.08 2.77
N THR A 31 -4.60 8.42 2.89
CA THR A 31 -5.47 9.25 2.05
C THR A 31 -5.06 9.21 0.57
N GLU A 32 -3.77 9.10 0.30
CA GLU A 32 -3.26 8.96 -1.06
C GLU A 32 -3.69 7.64 -1.69
N VAL A 33 -3.64 6.55 -0.91
CA VAL A 33 -4.09 5.23 -1.35
C VAL A 33 -5.57 5.28 -1.73
N LYS A 34 -6.39 5.82 -0.83
CA LYS A 34 -7.83 5.93 -1.05
C LYS A 34 -8.14 6.77 -2.28
N SER A 35 -7.53 7.94 -2.39
CA SER A 35 -7.76 8.84 -3.51
C SER A 35 -7.32 8.23 -4.84
N CYS A 36 -6.18 7.59 -4.86
CA CYS A 36 -5.62 7.01 -6.09
C CYS A 36 -6.47 5.85 -6.61
N LEU A 37 -6.89 4.96 -5.71
CA LEU A 37 -7.59 3.73 -6.10
C LEU A 37 -9.10 3.91 -6.29
N THR A 38 -9.72 4.84 -5.57
CA THR A 38 -11.16 5.04 -5.61
C THR A 38 -11.59 6.40 -6.14
N GLY A 39 -10.66 7.34 -6.26
CA GLY A 39 -10.97 8.73 -6.59
C GLY A 39 -11.49 9.54 -5.41
N ASN A 40 -11.50 8.99 -4.20
CA ASN A 40 -12.03 9.65 -3.01
C ASN A 40 -11.12 9.40 -1.81
N GLY A 41 -10.48 10.47 -1.31
CA GLY A 41 -9.58 10.39 -0.16
C GLY A 41 -10.26 9.98 1.15
N ARG A 42 -11.58 9.97 1.19
CA ARG A 42 -12.39 9.55 2.34
C ARG A 42 -13.04 8.18 2.15
N ALA A 43 -12.62 7.44 1.15
CA ALA A 43 -13.15 6.12 0.88
C ALA A 43 -12.99 5.20 2.07
N SER A 44 -13.94 4.30 2.28
CA SER A 44 -13.86 3.28 3.30
C SER A 44 -12.82 2.22 2.93
N LYS A 45 -12.36 1.47 3.93
CA LYS A 45 -11.48 0.33 3.69
C LYS A 45 -12.11 -0.66 2.72
N GLU A 46 -13.41 -0.88 2.86
CA GLU A 46 -14.16 -1.78 1.99
C GLU A 46 -14.15 -1.31 0.54
N GLN A 47 -14.33 -0.01 0.30
CA GLN A 47 -14.26 0.55 -1.04
C GLN A 47 -12.88 0.39 -1.66
N VAL A 48 -11.83 0.58 -0.87
CA VAL A 48 -10.45 0.35 -1.32
C VAL A 48 -10.23 -1.11 -1.68
N CYS A 49 -10.70 -2.03 -0.84
CA CYS A 49 -10.59 -3.46 -1.10
C CYS A 49 -11.30 -3.87 -2.39
N GLN A 50 -12.47 -3.30 -2.65
CA GLN A 50 -13.21 -3.58 -3.89
C GLN A 50 -12.47 -3.04 -5.11
N ALA A 51 -11.85 -1.88 -5.00
CA ALA A 51 -11.04 -1.32 -6.09
C ALA A 51 -9.84 -2.21 -6.40
N VAL A 52 -9.12 -2.66 -5.37
CA VAL A 52 -7.98 -3.57 -5.53
C VAL A 52 -8.42 -4.88 -6.19
N LYS A 53 -9.51 -5.44 -5.71
CA LYS A 53 -10.08 -6.67 -6.25
C LYS A 53 -10.37 -6.56 -7.75
N ARG A 54 -10.98 -5.44 -8.17
CA ARG A 54 -11.28 -5.19 -9.58
C ARG A 54 -10.02 -5.02 -10.41
N MET A 55 -9.05 -4.28 -9.88
CA MET A 55 -7.79 -4.03 -10.59
C MET A 55 -6.99 -5.30 -10.82
N LEU A 56 -7.07 -6.25 -9.88
CA LEU A 56 -6.40 -7.54 -10.00
C LEU A 56 -7.24 -8.58 -10.77
N GLY A 57 -8.46 -8.22 -11.18
CA GLY A 57 -9.33 -9.12 -11.92
C GLY A 57 -9.83 -10.31 -11.11
N ARG A 58 -9.90 -10.16 -9.79
CA ARG A 58 -10.35 -11.25 -8.91
C ARG A 58 -11.84 -11.19 -8.69
N LYS A 59 -12.45 -12.36 -8.61
CA LYS A 59 -13.87 -12.48 -8.29
C LYS A 59 -14.11 -12.64 -6.80
N GLU A 60 -13.12 -13.14 -6.07
CA GLU A 60 -13.20 -13.38 -4.64
C GLU A 60 -12.44 -12.31 -3.87
N ASP A 61 -12.88 -12.03 -2.65
CA ASP A 61 -12.21 -11.06 -1.80
C ASP A 61 -10.79 -11.51 -1.45
N ILE A 62 -9.89 -10.53 -1.33
CA ILE A 62 -8.52 -10.78 -0.94
C ILE A 62 -8.46 -10.87 0.57
N LYS A 63 -8.04 -12.00 1.09
CA LYS A 63 -7.93 -12.25 2.53
C LYS A 63 -6.55 -12.78 2.87
N PRO A 64 -6.02 -12.47 4.05
CA PRO A 64 -6.60 -11.55 5.05
C PRO A 64 -6.51 -10.08 4.60
N ASP A 65 -7.13 -9.18 5.37
CA ASP A 65 -7.21 -7.75 5.04
C ASP A 65 -5.86 -7.11 4.76
N HIS A 66 -4.81 -7.48 5.50
CA HIS A 66 -3.47 -6.91 5.24
C HIS A 66 -2.89 -7.33 3.90
N ALA A 67 -3.33 -8.43 3.32
CA ALA A 67 -2.93 -8.78 1.96
C ALA A 67 -3.52 -7.79 0.94
N SER A 68 -4.77 -7.36 1.16
CA SER A 68 -5.40 -6.33 0.36
C SER A 68 -4.68 -4.97 0.52
N ASP A 69 -4.32 -4.62 1.75
CA ASP A 69 -3.59 -3.38 2.03
C ASP A 69 -2.22 -3.38 1.33
N ALA A 70 -1.50 -4.50 1.39
CA ALA A 70 -0.22 -4.64 0.73
C ALA A 70 -0.36 -4.55 -0.80
N ALA A 71 -1.39 -5.17 -1.36
CA ALA A 71 -1.68 -5.10 -2.79
C ALA A 71 -1.99 -3.67 -3.23
N ALA A 72 -2.75 -2.92 -2.41
CA ALA A 72 -3.05 -1.52 -2.70
C ALA A 72 -1.79 -0.67 -2.78
N LEU A 73 -0.87 -0.83 -1.83
CA LEU A 73 0.39 -0.11 -1.83
C LEU A 73 1.25 -0.47 -3.04
N ALA A 74 1.31 -1.75 -3.38
CA ALA A 74 2.07 -2.22 -4.54
C ALA A 74 1.52 -1.64 -5.84
N LEU A 75 0.21 -1.62 -6.01
CA LEU A 75 -0.45 -1.04 -7.18
C LEU A 75 -0.14 0.44 -7.32
N MET A 76 -0.14 1.20 -6.22
CA MET A 76 0.22 2.62 -6.26
C MET A 76 1.66 2.84 -6.69
N VAL A 77 2.59 2.07 -6.15
CA VAL A 77 4.01 2.19 -6.51
C VAL A 77 4.20 1.87 -7.99
N LEU A 78 3.59 0.80 -8.48
CA LEU A 78 3.67 0.42 -9.88
C LEU A 78 3.10 1.50 -10.80
N SER A 79 2.01 2.12 -10.41
CA SER A 79 1.43 3.23 -11.17
C SER A 79 2.37 4.43 -11.21
N ARG A 80 2.96 4.81 -10.08
CA ARG A 80 3.92 5.93 -10.01
C ARG A 80 5.16 5.66 -10.86
N LYS A 81 5.56 4.41 -11.00
CA LYS A 81 6.67 4.00 -11.84
C LYS A 81 6.30 3.91 -13.32
N GLY A 82 5.04 4.13 -13.67
CA GLY A 82 4.58 4.11 -15.05
C GLY A 82 4.36 2.73 -15.64
N TYR A 83 4.28 1.69 -14.81
CA TYR A 83 4.04 0.34 -15.32
C TYR A 83 2.63 0.14 -15.85
N PHE A 84 1.67 0.92 -15.36
CA PHE A 84 0.31 0.94 -15.91
C PHE A 84 -0.44 2.20 -15.47
N ASN A 85 -1.54 2.49 -16.18
CA ASN A 85 -2.47 3.57 -15.84
C ASN A 85 -3.84 2.94 -15.56
N TRP A 86 -4.58 3.54 -14.64
CA TRP A 86 -5.97 3.15 -14.41
C TRP A 86 -6.90 4.36 -14.46
#